data_1dda5440c76275e2bf7fb306ca55413d
#
_entry.id   1dda5440c76275e2bf7fb306ca55413d
#
_cell.length_a   1.000
_cell.length_b   1.000
_cell.length_c   1.000
_cell.angle_alpha   90.00
_cell.angle_beta   90.00
_cell.angle_gamma   90.00
#
_symmetry.space_group_name_H-M   'P 1'
#
loop_
_entity.id
_entity.type
_entity.pdbx_description
1 polymer ?
#
loop_
_entity_poly.entity_id
_entity_poly.type
_entity_poly.pdbx_seq_one_letter_code
_entity_poly.pdbx_strand_id
1 'polypeptide(L)'
;MSHKPPKGLYFDIPLSSVYNKGMAETPSMPIIINLERTEKMEKIASFTIDHIKLKPGVYVSRKDHVGAETITTFDLRMTSPNDEPVMNTAEVHTIEHLGATFLRNHPVFGSKTVYFGPMGCRTGFYLLLAGDYESKDIVDLVKEMFIFIRDFKGEVPGASPKDCGNYLDMNLGMANYLAKKYLDEVLADISQDRLVYPE
;
A
#
# COMPACT_ATOMS: atom_id res chain seq x y z
N MET A 1 -16.86 -36.06 30.91
CA MET A 1 -16.43 -36.61 29.60
C MET A 1 -15.52 -35.59 28.94
N SER A 2 -14.23 -35.84 28.94
CA SER A 2 -13.19 -34.93 28.48
C SER A 2 -12.91 -35.21 27.00
N HIS A 3 -13.15 -34.23 26.12
CA HIS A 3 -12.79 -34.31 24.70
C HIS A 3 -11.37 -33.80 24.51
N LYS A 4 -10.46 -34.70 24.14
CA LYS A 4 -9.14 -34.38 23.63
C LYS A 4 -9.27 -33.93 22.17
N PRO A 5 -8.54 -32.87 21.72
CA PRO A 5 -8.50 -32.51 20.32
C PRO A 5 -7.72 -33.52 19.47
N PRO A 6 -8.01 -33.67 18.17
CA PRO A 6 -7.34 -34.61 17.30
C PRO A 6 -5.88 -34.22 17.03
N LYS A 7 -5.00 -35.22 16.99
CA LYS A 7 -3.58 -35.04 16.63
C LYS A 7 -3.45 -34.61 15.18
N GLY A 8 -2.74 -33.50 14.94
CA GLY A 8 -2.38 -33.03 13.60
C GLY A 8 -1.51 -34.03 12.86
N LEU A 9 -1.82 -34.29 11.59
CA LEU A 9 -0.97 -35.03 10.68
C LEU A 9 0.29 -34.19 10.39
N TYR A 10 1.45 -34.67 10.85
CA TYR A 10 2.74 -34.18 10.37
C TYR A 10 3.11 -34.99 9.13
N PHE A 11 3.26 -34.31 7.99
CA PHE A 11 3.94 -34.90 6.84
C PHE A 11 5.45 -34.70 7.02
N ASP A 12 6.16 -35.75 7.35
CA ASP A 12 7.61 -35.81 7.25
C ASP A 12 8.00 -35.88 5.78
N ILE A 13 8.40 -34.75 5.20
CA ILE A 13 9.05 -34.72 3.88
C ILE A 13 10.56 -34.81 4.15
N PRO A 14 11.26 -35.87 3.72
CA PRO A 14 12.70 -35.96 3.89
C PRO A 14 13.38 -34.99 2.91
N LEU A 15 14.05 -33.96 3.44
CA LEU A 15 14.85 -32.94 2.73
C LEU A 15 16.22 -33.48 2.26
N SER A 16 16.30 -34.72 1.74
CA SER A 16 17.60 -35.32 1.40
C SER A 16 17.79 -35.73 -0.05
N SER A 17 17.24 -35.05 -1.05
CA SER A 17 17.55 -35.46 -2.43
C SER A 17 17.74 -34.38 -3.52
N VAL A 18 17.87 -33.12 -3.18
CA VAL A 18 18.18 -32.11 -4.24
C VAL A 18 19.14 -31.05 -3.71
N TYR A 19 20.39 -31.34 -3.47
CA TYR A 19 21.50 -30.38 -3.59
C TYR A 19 22.83 -31.08 -3.25
N ASN A 20 23.48 -31.58 -4.25
CA ASN A 20 24.90 -31.92 -4.13
C ASN A 20 25.63 -31.30 -5.34
N LYS A 21 26.31 -30.16 -5.12
CA LYS A 21 27.66 -29.85 -5.65
C LYS A 21 28.07 -28.41 -5.26
N GLY A 22 29.00 -28.31 -4.33
CA GLY A 22 30.10 -27.32 -4.42
C GLY A 22 29.79 -25.88 -4.04
N MET A 23 29.15 -25.61 -2.90
CA MET A 23 29.25 -24.28 -2.26
C MET A 23 29.67 -24.48 -0.81
N ALA A 24 30.66 -23.68 -0.38
CA ALA A 24 31.12 -23.65 0.98
C ALA A 24 29.94 -23.45 1.96
N GLU A 25 29.87 -24.28 2.98
CA GLU A 25 28.85 -24.19 4.03
C GLU A 25 28.99 -22.86 4.76
N THR A 26 28.12 -21.90 4.44
CA THR A 26 27.86 -20.81 5.38
C THR A 26 27.07 -21.40 6.54
N PRO A 27 27.50 -21.21 7.80
CA PRO A 27 26.76 -21.75 8.94
C PRO A 27 25.35 -21.13 8.94
N SER A 28 24.35 -21.97 8.71
CA SER A 28 22.95 -21.59 8.87
C SER A 28 22.73 -21.34 10.37
N MET A 29 22.68 -20.06 10.75
CA MET A 29 22.18 -19.71 12.07
C MET A 29 20.71 -20.15 12.14
N PRO A 30 20.32 -20.99 13.12
CA PRO A 30 18.92 -21.33 13.30
C PRO A 30 18.15 -20.03 13.60
N ILE A 31 17.15 -19.71 12.79
CA ILE A 31 16.20 -18.64 13.09
C ILE A 31 15.35 -19.17 14.26
N ILE A 32 15.81 -18.93 15.48
CA ILE A 32 15.02 -19.16 16.69
C ILE A 32 14.05 -17.99 16.78
N ILE A 33 12.85 -18.17 16.23
CA ILE A 33 11.75 -17.24 16.51
C ILE A 33 11.33 -17.52 17.96
N ASN A 34 11.85 -16.72 18.88
CA ASN A 34 11.46 -16.80 20.28
C ASN A 34 10.05 -16.20 20.42
N LEU A 35 9.02 -17.04 20.47
CA LEU A 35 7.61 -16.65 20.61
C LEU A 35 7.32 -15.86 21.90
N GLU A 36 8.18 -15.94 22.92
CA GLU A 36 8.06 -15.10 24.14
C GLU A 36 8.35 -13.60 23.89
N ARG A 37 8.87 -13.25 22.69
CA ARG A 37 9.18 -11.86 22.32
C ARG A 37 7.98 -11.09 21.81
N THR A 38 6.84 -11.72 21.54
CA THR A 38 5.67 -11.04 20.96
C THR A 38 4.97 -10.08 21.93
N GLU A 39 5.13 -10.27 23.24
CA GLU A 39 4.54 -9.38 24.26
C GLU A 39 5.29 -8.05 24.42
N LYS A 40 6.46 -7.88 23.80
CA LYS A 40 7.31 -6.68 23.90
C LYS A 40 7.59 -6.00 22.55
N MET A 41 6.84 -6.33 21.51
CA MET A 41 7.00 -5.65 20.22
C MET A 41 6.45 -4.23 20.29
N GLU A 42 7.26 -3.25 19.92
CA GLU A 42 6.82 -1.87 19.79
C GLU A 42 5.82 -1.73 18.64
N LYS A 43 4.85 -0.83 18.81
CA LYS A 43 3.90 -0.51 17.73
C LYS A 43 4.66 0.12 16.56
N ILE A 44 4.39 -0.37 15.36
CA ILE A 44 4.89 0.26 14.13
C ILE A 44 4.22 1.62 13.92
N ALA A 45 4.87 2.52 13.18
CA ALA A 45 4.42 3.90 12.99
C ALA A 45 2.95 4.01 12.55
N SER A 46 2.48 3.14 11.64
CA SER A 46 1.09 3.14 11.17
C SER A 46 0.06 2.76 12.26
N PHE A 47 0.47 2.14 13.36
CA PHE A 47 -0.42 1.78 14.49
C PHE A 47 -0.42 2.82 15.62
N THR A 48 0.38 3.88 15.49
CA THR A 48 0.43 4.98 16.47
C THR A 48 -0.52 6.13 16.11
N ILE A 49 -1.06 6.13 14.88
CA ILE A 49 -1.96 7.17 14.39
C ILE A 49 -3.37 6.94 14.97
N ASP A 50 -4.01 8.00 15.44
CA ASP A 50 -5.41 7.96 15.88
C ASP A 50 -6.36 7.85 14.67
N HIS A 51 -6.76 6.62 14.34
CA HIS A 51 -7.65 6.34 13.20
C HIS A 51 -9.11 6.77 13.43
N ILE A 52 -9.48 7.19 14.65
CA ILE A 52 -10.82 7.73 14.91
C ILE A 52 -10.88 9.21 14.49
N LYS A 53 -9.77 9.94 14.66
CA LYS A 53 -9.67 11.34 14.26
C LYS A 53 -9.17 11.54 12.82
N LEU A 54 -8.62 10.50 12.19
CA LEU A 54 -8.00 10.58 10.89
C LEU A 54 -9.02 10.86 9.79
N LYS A 55 -8.86 11.98 9.09
CA LYS A 55 -9.68 12.40 7.95
C LYS A 55 -9.09 11.93 6.62
N PRO A 56 -9.88 11.89 5.53
CA PRO A 56 -9.34 11.80 4.18
C PRO A 56 -8.38 12.97 3.90
N GLY A 57 -7.22 12.66 3.30
CA GLY A 57 -6.15 13.65 3.13
C GLY A 57 -4.92 13.07 2.44
N VAL A 58 -3.82 13.84 2.49
CA VAL A 58 -2.50 13.48 1.98
C VAL A 58 -1.48 13.69 3.10
N TYR A 59 -0.91 12.63 3.63
CA TYR A 59 -0.07 12.68 4.81
C TYR A 59 1.31 12.08 4.55
N VAL A 60 2.36 12.66 5.13
CA VAL A 60 3.64 11.96 5.27
C VAL A 60 3.45 10.89 6.36
N SER A 61 3.52 9.63 5.96
CA SER A 61 3.41 8.50 6.89
C SER A 61 4.73 8.26 7.62
N ARG A 62 5.83 8.26 6.88
CA ARG A 62 7.19 8.14 7.42
C ARG A 62 8.23 8.54 6.39
N LYS A 63 9.45 8.79 6.87
CA LYS A 63 10.64 8.98 6.06
C LYS A 63 11.67 7.93 6.45
N ASP A 64 12.08 7.10 5.48
CA ASP A 64 13.06 6.04 5.69
C ASP A 64 14.39 6.47 5.06
N HIS A 65 15.50 6.35 5.78
CA HIS A 65 16.84 6.63 5.27
C HIS A 65 17.52 5.33 4.83
N VAL A 66 17.89 5.25 3.55
CA VAL A 66 18.55 4.08 2.95
C VAL A 66 19.89 4.53 2.37
N GLY A 67 20.97 4.34 3.12
CA GLY A 67 22.27 4.92 2.78
C GLY A 67 22.22 6.44 2.83
N ALA A 68 22.55 7.10 1.71
CA ALA A 68 22.50 8.56 1.58
C ALA A 68 21.14 9.08 1.10
N GLU A 69 20.23 8.18 0.75
CA GLU A 69 18.95 8.52 0.15
C GLU A 69 17.81 8.49 1.18
N THR A 70 16.79 9.31 0.95
CA THR A 70 15.54 9.30 1.71
C THR A 70 14.44 8.74 0.85
N ILE A 71 13.57 7.91 1.42
CA ILE A 71 12.32 7.47 0.83
C ILE A 71 11.18 8.02 1.68
N THR A 72 10.35 8.88 1.08
CA THR A 72 9.15 9.39 1.75
C THR A 72 7.96 8.52 1.39
N THR A 73 7.29 7.97 2.40
CA THR A 73 6.04 7.22 2.28
C THR A 73 4.88 8.14 2.59
N PHE A 74 3.97 8.29 1.63
CA PHE A 74 2.73 9.05 1.78
C PHE A 74 1.53 8.12 1.98
N ASP A 75 0.64 8.55 2.86
CA ASP A 75 -0.70 8.00 3.05
C ASP A 75 -1.69 8.88 2.27
N LEU A 76 -2.21 8.36 1.16
CA LEU A 76 -3.28 8.97 0.39
C LEU A 76 -4.60 8.44 0.92
N ARG A 77 -5.13 9.05 1.98
CA ARG A 77 -6.33 8.59 2.66
C ARG A 77 -7.57 9.06 1.91
N MET A 78 -8.33 8.12 1.34
CA MET A 78 -9.50 8.44 0.51
C MET A 78 -10.82 8.38 1.26
N THR A 79 -10.91 7.58 2.32
CA THR A 79 -12.13 7.45 3.14
C THR A 79 -11.80 7.64 4.62
N SER A 80 -12.77 8.15 5.40
CA SER A 80 -12.63 8.25 6.87
C SER A 80 -12.60 6.86 7.49
N PRO A 81 -11.50 6.47 8.17
CA PRO A 81 -11.41 5.14 8.78
C PRO A 81 -12.51 4.96 9.84
N ASN A 82 -13.15 3.79 9.84
CA ASN A 82 -14.19 3.38 10.79
C ASN A 82 -15.50 4.22 10.75
N ASP A 83 -15.60 5.22 9.89
CA ASP A 83 -16.77 6.11 9.74
C ASP A 83 -17.43 5.94 8.37
N GLU A 84 -16.64 5.85 7.30
CA GLU A 84 -17.12 5.59 5.94
C GLU A 84 -16.96 4.12 5.54
N PRO A 85 -17.80 3.60 4.60
CA PRO A 85 -17.56 2.30 3.98
C PRO A 85 -16.19 2.26 3.30
N VAL A 86 -15.47 1.15 3.46
CA VAL A 86 -14.21 0.92 2.74
C VAL A 86 -14.47 0.66 1.25
N MET A 87 -13.48 0.95 0.41
CA MET A 87 -13.52 0.63 -1.02
C MET A 87 -13.52 -0.90 -1.22
N ASN A 88 -14.20 -1.40 -2.28
CA ASN A 88 -14.13 -2.82 -2.63
C ASN A 88 -12.85 -3.13 -3.42
N THR A 89 -12.55 -4.42 -3.60
CA THR A 89 -11.29 -4.87 -4.21
C THR A 89 -11.15 -4.42 -5.65
N ALA A 90 -12.21 -4.52 -6.44
CA ALA A 90 -12.17 -4.23 -7.87
C ALA A 90 -11.85 -2.76 -8.20
N GLU A 91 -12.47 -1.80 -7.49
CA GLU A 91 -12.14 -0.38 -7.67
C GLU A 91 -10.76 -0.02 -7.13
N VAL A 92 -10.37 -0.61 -6.00
CA VAL A 92 -9.02 -0.44 -5.43
C VAL A 92 -7.96 -0.93 -6.41
N HIS A 93 -8.13 -2.12 -6.96
CA HIS A 93 -7.23 -2.71 -7.95
C HIS A 93 -7.17 -1.88 -9.24
N THR A 94 -8.32 -1.34 -9.69
CA THR A 94 -8.37 -0.44 -10.85
C THR A 94 -7.60 0.85 -10.60
N ILE A 95 -7.79 1.49 -9.42
CA ILE A 95 -7.05 2.71 -9.04
C ILE A 95 -5.55 2.42 -8.94
N GLU A 96 -5.15 1.26 -8.42
CA GLU A 96 -3.75 0.85 -8.38
C GLU A 96 -3.12 0.81 -9.77
N HIS A 97 -3.74 0.10 -10.73
CA HIS A 97 -3.24 0.01 -12.10
C HIS A 97 -3.14 1.36 -12.79
N LEU A 98 -4.18 2.18 -12.69
CA LEU A 98 -4.21 3.51 -13.30
C LEU A 98 -3.20 4.47 -12.65
N GLY A 99 -3.16 4.52 -11.32
CA GLY A 99 -2.26 5.37 -10.56
C GLY A 99 -0.79 4.98 -10.77
N ALA A 100 -0.47 3.68 -10.73
CA ALA A 100 0.88 3.20 -11.01
C ALA A 100 1.32 3.54 -12.44
N THR A 101 0.42 3.38 -13.43
CA THR A 101 0.68 3.75 -14.82
C THR A 101 0.95 5.25 -14.96
N PHE A 102 0.11 6.10 -14.37
CA PHE A 102 0.29 7.55 -14.38
C PHE A 102 1.62 7.96 -13.75
N LEU A 103 1.87 7.51 -12.52
CA LEU A 103 3.04 7.90 -11.75
C LEU A 103 4.35 7.49 -12.43
N ARG A 104 4.45 6.25 -12.95
CA ARG A 104 5.65 5.76 -13.64
C ARG A 104 5.92 6.49 -14.96
N ASN A 105 4.91 7.04 -15.60
CA ASN A 105 5.04 7.83 -16.83
C ASN A 105 5.10 9.35 -16.57
N HIS A 106 5.02 9.80 -15.31
CA HIS A 106 5.06 11.22 -15.00
C HIS A 106 6.45 11.82 -15.29
N PRO A 107 6.56 12.97 -16.01
CA PRO A 107 7.83 13.49 -16.49
C PRO A 107 8.83 13.86 -15.37
N VAL A 108 8.31 14.25 -14.21
CA VAL A 108 9.15 14.67 -13.05
C VAL A 108 9.28 13.56 -12.01
N PHE A 109 8.19 12.84 -11.71
CA PHE A 109 8.14 11.87 -10.62
C PHE A 109 8.28 10.42 -11.07
N GLY A 110 8.29 10.13 -12.37
CA GLY A 110 8.37 8.75 -12.88
C GLY A 110 9.59 8.00 -12.37
N SER A 111 10.77 8.60 -12.45
CA SER A 111 12.03 8.02 -11.95
C SER A 111 12.14 8.00 -10.42
N LYS A 112 11.33 8.81 -9.73
CA LYS A 112 11.32 8.90 -8.27
C LYS A 112 10.27 8.01 -7.62
N THR A 113 9.31 7.50 -8.39
CA THR A 113 8.26 6.61 -7.89
C THR A 113 8.84 5.24 -7.57
N VAL A 114 8.88 4.91 -6.29
CA VAL A 114 9.33 3.60 -5.79
C VAL A 114 8.16 2.61 -5.81
N TYR A 115 7.02 3.01 -5.26
CA TYR A 115 5.84 2.15 -5.16
C TYR A 115 4.55 2.98 -5.07
N PHE A 116 3.47 2.45 -5.63
CA PHE A 116 2.10 2.88 -5.39
C PHE A 116 1.22 1.65 -5.27
N GLY A 117 0.41 1.58 -4.22
CA GLY A 117 -0.48 0.45 -4.03
C GLY A 117 -1.41 0.62 -2.82
N PRO A 118 -2.47 -0.20 -2.73
CA PRO A 118 -3.52 -0.05 -1.73
C PRO A 118 -3.05 -0.44 -0.33
N MET A 119 -3.68 0.18 0.66
CA MET A 119 -3.62 -0.27 2.04
C MET A 119 -4.49 -1.51 2.24
N GLY A 120 -4.06 -2.44 3.09
CA GLY A 120 -4.83 -3.64 3.43
C GLY A 120 -6.20 -3.35 4.03
N CYS A 121 -6.38 -2.20 4.69
CA CYS A 121 -7.67 -1.73 5.24
C CYS A 121 -8.61 -1.14 4.17
N ARG A 122 -8.13 -0.94 2.94
CA ARG A 122 -8.90 -0.41 1.79
C ARG A 122 -9.51 0.98 2.01
N THR A 123 -8.86 1.82 2.82
CA THR A 123 -9.27 3.21 3.06
C THR A 123 -8.41 4.22 2.32
N GLY A 124 -7.40 3.76 1.59
CA GLY A 124 -6.48 4.60 0.83
C GLY A 124 -5.33 3.82 0.22
N PHE A 125 -4.31 4.56 -0.20
CA PHE A 125 -3.13 4.03 -0.89
C PHE A 125 -1.85 4.56 -0.25
N TYR A 126 -0.78 3.77 -0.36
CA TYR A 126 0.57 4.26 -0.11
C TYR A 126 1.24 4.67 -1.42
N LEU A 127 1.86 5.85 -1.40
CA LEU A 127 2.78 6.31 -2.43
C LEU A 127 4.17 6.48 -1.80
N LEU A 128 5.17 5.80 -2.35
CA LEU A 128 6.56 5.91 -1.93
C LEU A 128 7.35 6.65 -3.02
N LEU A 129 8.00 7.74 -2.64
CA LEU A 129 8.86 8.52 -3.52
C LEU A 129 10.29 8.57 -2.98
N ALA A 130 11.26 8.40 -3.88
CA ALA A 130 12.66 8.69 -3.60
C ALA A 130 12.86 10.20 -3.50
N GLY A 131 13.28 10.67 -2.35
CA GLY A 131 13.47 12.08 -2.00
C GLY A 131 12.86 12.42 -0.64
N ASP A 132 13.23 13.58 -0.13
CA ASP A 132 12.71 14.16 1.12
C ASP A 132 11.62 15.17 0.79
N TYR A 133 10.38 14.80 1.04
CA TYR A 133 9.18 15.59 0.70
C TYR A 133 8.27 15.77 1.90
N GLU A 134 7.53 16.89 1.88
CA GLU A 134 6.39 17.13 2.76
C GLU A 134 5.07 16.86 2.03
N SER A 135 3.97 16.69 2.76
CA SER A 135 2.64 16.43 2.19
C SER A 135 2.26 17.45 1.11
N LYS A 136 2.51 18.74 1.36
CA LYS A 136 2.20 19.84 0.44
C LYS A 136 2.95 19.76 -0.90
N ASP A 137 4.15 19.16 -0.91
CA ASP A 137 5.01 19.11 -2.09
C ASP A 137 4.47 18.17 -3.19
N ILE A 138 3.55 17.28 -2.82
CA ILE A 138 2.97 16.28 -3.72
C ILE A 138 1.46 16.45 -3.97
N VAL A 139 0.82 17.44 -3.37
CA VAL A 139 -0.64 17.66 -3.54
C VAL A 139 -1.00 17.81 -5.01
N ASP A 140 -0.24 18.55 -5.78
CA ASP A 140 -0.51 18.75 -7.21
C ASP A 140 -0.31 17.47 -8.02
N LEU A 141 0.74 16.69 -7.73
CA LEU A 141 0.94 15.36 -8.32
C LEU A 141 -0.25 14.44 -8.04
N VAL A 142 -0.74 14.43 -6.81
CA VAL A 142 -1.90 13.62 -6.41
C VAL A 142 -3.16 14.10 -7.13
N LYS A 143 -3.38 15.41 -7.24
CA LYS A 143 -4.50 15.99 -8.03
C LYS A 143 -4.43 15.53 -9.48
N GLU A 144 -3.29 15.67 -10.14
CA GLU A 144 -3.10 15.26 -11.54
C GLU A 144 -3.38 13.77 -11.73
N MET A 145 -2.89 12.92 -10.84
CA MET A 145 -3.14 11.49 -10.87
C MET A 145 -4.62 11.17 -10.75
N PHE A 146 -5.33 11.78 -9.79
CA PHE A 146 -6.75 11.51 -9.61
C PHE A 146 -7.63 12.13 -10.68
N ILE A 147 -7.23 13.25 -11.31
CA ILE A 147 -7.85 13.79 -12.54
C ILE A 147 -7.71 12.77 -13.67
N PHE A 148 -6.51 12.22 -13.87
CA PHE A 148 -6.29 11.18 -14.87
C PHE A 148 -7.19 9.96 -14.61
N ILE A 149 -7.28 9.47 -13.37
CA ILE A 149 -8.12 8.32 -13.02
C ILE A 149 -9.61 8.64 -13.23
N ARG A 150 -10.08 9.81 -12.81
CA ARG A 150 -11.48 10.25 -12.98
C ARG A 150 -11.93 10.25 -14.44
N ASP A 151 -11.05 10.73 -15.31
CA ASP A 151 -11.37 10.96 -16.73
C ASP A 151 -11.00 9.79 -17.63
N PHE A 152 -10.36 8.75 -17.08
CA PHE A 152 -9.90 7.59 -17.82
C PHE A 152 -11.08 6.84 -18.48
N LYS A 153 -10.86 6.45 -19.75
CA LYS A 153 -11.82 5.67 -20.56
C LYS A 153 -11.05 4.60 -21.32
N GLY A 154 -11.68 3.46 -21.51
CA GLY A 154 -11.08 2.35 -22.24
C GLY A 154 -10.65 1.21 -21.33
N GLU A 155 -9.77 0.35 -21.83
CA GLU A 155 -9.25 -0.80 -21.08
C GLU A 155 -8.24 -0.34 -20.04
N VAL A 156 -8.37 -0.87 -18.81
CA VAL A 156 -7.41 -0.58 -17.74
C VAL A 156 -6.05 -1.16 -18.12
N PRO A 157 -4.96 -0.36 -18.06
CA PRO A 157 -3.62 -0.84 -18.37
C PRO A 157 -3.25 -2.08 -17.53
N GLY A 158 -2.72 -3.11 -18.18
CA GLY A 158 -2.34 -4.36 -17.51
C GLY A 158 -3.51 -5.27 -17.11
N ALA A 159 -4.76 -4.95 -17.43
CA ALA A 159 -5.91 -5.81 -17.16
C ALA A 159 -6.01 -6.97 -18.18
N SER A 160 -4.98 -7.79 -18.23
CA SER A 160 -4.92 -8.99 -19.09
C SER A 160 -4.41 -10.19 -18.28
N PRO A 161 -4.75 -11.43 -18.69
CA PRO A 161 -4.28 -12.63 -17.99
C PRO A 161 -2.76 -12.83 -18.06
N LYS A 162 -2.08 -12.14 -18.97
CA LYS A 162 -0.62 -12.15 -19.09
C LYS A 162 0.05 -11.18 -18.11
N ASP A 163 -0.60 -10.06 -17.84
CA ASP A 163 0.01 -8.91 -17.15
C ASP A 163 -0.43 -8.81 -15.68
N CYS A 164 -1.58 -9.39 -15.32
CA CYS A 164 -2.12 -9.33 -13.97
C CYS A 164 -2.65 -10.69 -13.50
N GLY A 165 -2.31 -11.05 -12.26
CA GLY A 165 -2.74 -12.32 -11.65
C GLY A 165 -4.23 -12.40 -11.33
N ASN A 166 -4.96 -11.26 -11.36
CA ASN A 166 -6.42 -11.19 -11.10
C ASN A 166 -7.07 -10.14 -12.01
N TYR A 167 -6.81 -10.20 -13.29
CA TYR A 167 -7.18 -9.19 -14.29
C TYR A 167 -8.69 -8.94 -14.45
N LEU A 168 -9.54 -9.86 -13.98
CA LEU A 168 -11.01 -9.72 -14.02
C LEU A 168 -11.57 -8.90 -12.85
N ASP A 169 -10.80 -8.69 -11.77
CA ASP A 169 -11.22 -7.92 -10.59
C ASP A 169 -10.99 -6.42 -10.82
N MET A 170 -11.71 -5.84 -11.79
CA MET A 170 -11.62 -4.44 -12.18
C MET A 170 -13.00 -3.78 -12.20
N ASN A 171 -13.09 -2.53 -11.73
CA ASN A 171 -14.29 -1.71 -11.77
C ASN A 171 -13.96 -0.27 -12.11
N LEU A 172 -13.80 0.03 -13.40
CA LEU A 172 -13.42 1.36 -13.88
C LEU A 172 -14.47 2.43 -13.50
N GLY A 173 -15.75 2.12 -13.64
CA GLY A 173 -16.81 3.08 -13.33
C GLY A 173 -16.78 3.54 -11.88
N MET A 174 -16.57 2.62 -10.93
CA MET A 174 -16.45 2.95 -9.52
C MET A 174 -15.10 3.62 -9.20
N ALA A 175 -14.00 3.23 -9.85
CA ALA A 175 -12.72 3.90 -9.72
C ALA A 175 -12.79 5.37 -10.16
N ASN A 176 -13.44 5.67 -11.30
CA ASN A 176 -13.70 7.05 -11.75
C ASN A 176 -14.54 7.84 -10.72
N TYR A 177 -15.60 7.22 -10.18
CA TYR A 177 -16.45 7.85 -9.16
C TYR A 177 -15.66 8.18 -7.89
N LEU A 178 -14.88 7.22 -7.36
CA LEU A 178 -14.08 7.43 -6.15
C LEU A 178 -12.97 8.46 -6.35
N ALA A 179 -12.35 8.48 -7.52
CA ALA A 179 -11.40 9.52 -7.90
C ALA A 179 -12.06 10.91 -7.92
N LYS A 180 -13.26 11.01 -8.50
CA LYS A 180 -14.03 12.26 -8.49
C LYS A 180 -14.37 12.69 -7.05
N LYS A 181 -14.87 11.76 -6.21
CA LYS A 181 -15.19 12.04 -4.81
C LYS A 181 -13.97 12.59 -4.07
N TYR A 182 -12.82 11.94 -4.19
CA TYR A 182 -11.59 12.38 -3.52
C TYR A 182 -11.10 13.76 -4.01
N LEU A 183 -11.22 14.04 -5.31
CA LEU A 183 -10.92 15.35 -5.87
C LEU A 183 -11.84 16.43 -5.30
N ASP A 184 -13.15 16.21 -5.34
CA ASP A 184 -14.14 17.22 -4.97
C ASP A 184 -14.17 17.51 -3.46
N GLU A 185 -14.07 16.44 -2.63
CA GLU A 185 -14.27 16.54 -1.18
C GLU A 185 -12.98 16.79 -0.40
N VAL A 186 -11.82 16.48 -0.99
CA VAL A 186 -10.53 16.54 -0.30
C VAL A 186 -9.52 17.42 -1.02
N LEU A 187 -9.23 17.12 -2.29
CA LEU A 187 -8.10 17.73 -2.99
C LEU A 187 -8.40 19.11 -3.57
N ALA A 188 -9.66 19.46 -3.83
CA ALA A 188 -10.02 20.75 -4.45
C ALA A 188 -9.52 21.92 -3.60
N ASP A 189 -9.77 21.86 -2.28
CA ASP A 189 -9.31 22.85 -1.30
C ASP A 189 -8.83 22.12 -0.04
N ILE A 190 -7.62 21.55 -0.13
CA ILE A 190 -7.07 20.73 0.93
C ILE A 190 -6.59 21.59 2.11
N SER A 191 -7.25 21.44 3.25
CA SER A 191 -6.91 22.16 4.48
C SER A 191 -5.69 21.55 5.20
N GLN A 192 -5.05 22.33 6.07
CA GLN A 192 -3.83 21.92 6.78
C GLN A 192 -4.02 20.67 7.63
N ASP A 193 -5.20 20.47 8.23
CA ASP A 193 -5.55 19.29 9.04
C ASP A 193 -5.74 18.00 8.22
N ARG A 194 -5.66 18.11 6.89
CA ARG A 194 -5.63 16.99 5.94
C ARG A 194 -4.25 16.73 5.34
N LEU A 195 -3.23 17.44 5.82
CA LEU A 195 -1.83 17.33 5.41
C LEU A 195 -0.91 16.86 6.55
N VAL A 196 -1.41 16.87 7.79
CA VAL A 196 -0.68 16.45 9.00
C VAL A 196 -1.56 15.50 9.79
N TYR A 197 -0.98 14.39 10.27
CA TYR A 197 -1.73 13.44 11.08
C TYR A 197 -2.29 14.09 12.35
N PRO A 198 -3.50 13.68 12.78
CA PRO A 198 -4.07 14.13 14.04
C PRO A 198 -3.21 13.66 15.24
N GLU A 199 -3.08 14.52 16.23
CA GLU A 199 -2.44 14.22 17.52
C GLU A 199 -3.41 13.44 18.46
#